data_8bf0f5de48240746caec19cb529b122c
#
_entry.id   8bf0f5de48240746caec19cb529b122c
#
_cell.length_a   1.000
_cell.length_b   1.000
_cell.length_c   1.000
_cell.angle_alpha   90.00
_cell.angle_beta   90.00
_cell.angle_gamma   90.00
#
_symmetry.space_group_name_H-M   'P 1'
#
loop_
_entity.id
_entity.type
_entity.pdbx_description
1 polymer ?
#
loop_
_entity_poly.entity_id
_entity_poly.type
_entity_poly.pdbx_seq_one_letter_code
_entity_poly.pdbx_strand_id
1 'polypeptide(L)'
;IIMDTLAAMAMASLPPQHEVMRERPRRRDASIVSRAMVRTSATCGSIFVVVLLGMLGWWLYTTGEPTVRQLTVFFTTFVFLQFWNLFNAKGFEAGCAASHGIVHSRTFLTVLALIALGQWLIVELGGEVFRTVPLSWQEWAWIVGLTSLIALGGEAIRALRRRQTCSCRDAR
;
A
#
# COMPACT_ATOMS: atom_id res chain seq x y z
N ILE A 1 11.93 -7.11 1.93
CA ILE A 1 12.99 -6.77 0.96
C ILE A 1 12.53 -7.14 -0.46
N ILE A 2 12.21 -8.42 -0.76
CA ILE A 2 11.81 -8.84 -2.14
C ILE A 2 10.60 -8.05 -2.64
N MET A 3 9.56 -7.92 -1.82
CA MET A 3 8.35 -7.17 -2.15
C MET A 3 8.65 -5.69 -2.44
N ASP A 4 9.49 -5.06 -1.61
CA ASP A 4 9.84 -3.64 -1.77
C ASP A 4 10.64 -3.40 -3.05
N THR A 5 11.55 -4.33 -3.39
CA THR A 5 12.32 -4.29 -4.64
C THR A 5 11.39 -4.42 -5.85
N LEU A 6 10.46 -5.38 -5.83
CA LEU A 6 9.48 -5.55 -6.90
C LEU A 6 8.56 -4.32 -7.01
N ALA A 7 8.13 -3.77 -5.87
CA ALA A 7 7.32 -2.55 -5.83
C ALA A 7 8.06 -1.34 -6.43
N ALA A 8 9.34 -1.17 -6.07
CA ALA A 8 10.18 -0.11 -6.63
C ALA A 8 10.38 -0.27 -8.14
N MET A 9 10.61 -1.50 -8.63
CA MET A 9 10.69 -1.79 -10.07
C MET A 9 9.37 -1.49 -10.80
N ALA A 10 8.24 -1.84 -10.18
CA ALA A 10 6.93 -1.54 -10.75
C ALA A 10 6.71 -0.03 -10.89
N MET A 11 7.05 0.74 -9.86
CA MET A 11 6.94 2.20 -9.90
C MET A 11 7.90 2.83 -10.92
N ALA A 12 9.14 2.35 -11.00
CA ALA A 12 10.14 2.85 -11.95
C ALA A 12 9.80 2.53 -13.42
N SER A 13 9.03 1.48 -13.68
CA SER A 13 8.61 1.09 -15.04
C SER A 13 7.41 1.87 -15.58
N LEU A 14 6.81 2.76 -14.78
CA LEU A 14 5.67 3.56 -15.22
C LEU A 14 6.12 4.63 -16.22
N PRO A 15 5.41 4.79 -17.35
CA PRO A 15 5.71 5.85 -18.30
C PRO A 15 5.46 7.22 -17.65
N PRO A 16 6.29 8.23 -17.98
CA PRO A 16 6.08 9.59 -17.49
C PRO A 16 4.73 10.13 -17.98
N GLN A 17 4.02 10.81 -17.12
CA GLN A 17 2.73 11.42 -17.47
C GLN A 17 2.94 12.64 -18.37
N HIS A 18 2.09 12.82 -19.36
CA HIS A 18 2.14 13.98 -20.27
C HIS A 18 2.02 15.33 -19.53
N GLU A 19 1.40 15.36 -18.37
CA GLU A 19 1.25 16.57 -17.55
C GLU A 19 2.57 17.04 -16.94
N VAL A 20 3.49 16.11 -16.64
CA VAL A 20 4.82 16.44 -16.10
C VAL A 20 5.60 17.35 -17.05
N MET A 21 5.39 17.21 -18.36
CA MET A 21 6.04 18.05 -19.38
C MET A 21 5.50 19.49 -19.41
N ARG A 22 4.36 19.77 -18.77
CA ARG A 22 3.77 21.11 -18.65
C ARG A 22 4.14 21.81 -17.36
N GLU A 23 4.71 21.08 -16.40
CA GLU A 23 5.15 21.66 -15.13
C GLU A 23 6.50 22.39 -15.30
N ARG A 24 6.66 23.46 -14.53
CA ARG A 24 7.93 24.20 -14.53
C ARG A 24 9.05 23.30 -13.98
N PRO A 25 10.27 23.37 -14.57
CA PRO A 25 11.41 22.61 -14.08
C PRO A 25 11.65 22.87 -12.60
N ARG A 26 11.90 21.82 -11.83
CA ARG A 26 12.27 21.95 -10.42
C ARG A 26 13.62 22.63 -10.29
N ARG A 27 13.77 23.46 -9.28
CA ARG A 27 15.07 24.08 -8.95
C ARG A 27 16.07 22.97 -8.59
N ARG A 28 17.33 23.14 -8.99
CA ARG A 28 18.40 22.15 -8.71
C ARG A 28 18.62 21.91 -7.22
N ASP A 29 18.33 22.89 -6.38
CA ASP A 29 18.47 22.82 -4.92
C ASP A 29 17.23 22.27 -4.22
N ALA A 30 16.18 21.88 -4.96
CA ALA A 30 14.95 21.37 -4.36
C ALA A 30 15.17 19.92 -3.88
N SER A 31 14.83 19.65 -2.61
CA SER A 31 14.84 18.29 -2.07
C SER A 31 13.95 17.37 -2.91
N ILE A 32 14.46 16.17 -3.22
CA ILE A 32 13.72 15.11 -3.92
C ILE A 32 12.49 14.70 -3.11
N VAL A 33 12.64 14.65 -1.79
CA VAL A 33 11.57 14.29 -0.86
C VAL A 33 10.82 15.55 -0.44
N SER A 34 9.57 15.69 -0.87
CA SER A 34 8.74 16.83 -0.48
C SER A 34 8.15 16.62 0.93
N ARG A 35 7.86 17.74 1.63
CA ARG A 35 7.17 17.69 2.93
C ARG A 35 5.82 16.97 2.86
N ALA A 36 5.13 17.08 1.72
CA ALA A 36 3.88 16.36 1.47
C ALA A 36 4.10 14.85 1.41
N MET A 37 5.16 14.38 0.74
CA MET A 37 5.53 12.95 0.70
C MET A 37 5.83 12.42 2.09
N VAL A 38 6.65 13.14 2.88
CA VAL A 38 6.98 12.74 4.26
C VAL A 38 5.70 12.62 5.12
N ARG A 39 4.82 13.62 5.04
CA ARG A 39 3.56 13.59 5.79
C ARG A 39 2.68 12.41 5.40
N THR A 40 2.54 12.13 4.11
CA THR A 40 1.73 11.01 3.63
C THR A 40 2.32 9.68 4.07
N SER A 41 3.62 9.48 3.90
CA SER A 41 4.32 8.26 4.34
C SER A 41 4.22 8.07 5.85
N ALA A 42 4.43 9.13 6.64
CA ALA A 42 4.30 9.06 8.08
C ALA A 42 2.87 8.71 8.51
N THR A 43 1.85 9.29 7.87
CA THR A 43 0.45 8.99 8.17
C THR A 43 0.11 7.54 7.83
N CYS A 44 0.47 7.06 6.64
CA CYS A 44 0.23 5.67 6.23
C CYS A 44 0.98 4.69 7.14
N GLY A 45 2.26 4.97 7.41
CA GLY A 45 3.08 4.14 8.29
C GLY A 45 2.52 4.08 9.73
N SER A 46 2.06 5.21 10.27
CA SER A 46 1.44 5.24 11.60
C SER A 46 0.16 4.39 11.65
N ILE A 47 -0.68 4.45 10.62
CA ILE A 47 -1.89 3.61 10.53
C ILE A 47 -1.50 2.12 10.53
N PHE A 48 -0.49 1.73 9.74
CA PHE A 48 -0.03 0.34 9.69
C PHE A 48 0.49 -0.13 11.05
N VAL A 49 1.31 0.69 11.69
CA VAL A 49 1.85 0.39 13.02
C VAL A 49 0.72 0.22 14.03
N VAL A 50 -0.26 1.11 14.06
CA VAL A 50 -1.40 1.02 14.99
C VAL A 50 -2.23 -0.25 14.74
N VAL A 51 -2.51 -0.58 13.47
CA VAL A 51 -3.26 -1.80 13.13
C VAL A 51 -2.51 -3.05 13.56
N LEU A 52 -1.23 -3.14 13.23
CA LEU A 52 -0.41 -4.32 13.51
C LEU A 52 -0.13 -4.48 15.01
N LEU A 53 0.20 -3.39 15.71
CA LEU A 53 0.39 -3.44 17.16
C LEU A 53 -0.92 -3.70 17.88
N GLY A 54 -2.04 -3.16 17.43
CA GLY A 54 -3.36 -3.46 17.96
C GLY A 54 -3.72 -4.94 17.84
N MET A 55 -3.44 -5.54 16.68
CA MET A 55 -3.67 -6.95 16.42
C MET A 55 -2.77 -7.85 17.31
N LEU A 56 -1.49 -7.52 17.36
CA LEU A 56 -0.53 -8.24 18.22
C LEU A 56 -0.87 -8.09 19.70
N GLY A 57 -1.17 -6.87 20.16
CA GLY A 57 -1.55 -6.58 21.54
C GLY A 57 -2.83 -7.32 21.96
N TRP A 58 -3.82 -7.40 21.07
CA TRP A 58 -5.03 -8.18 21.31
C TRP A 58 -4.72 -9.67 21.54
N TRP A 59 -3.87 -10.27 20.70
CA TRP A 59 -3.51 -11.68 20.87
C TRP A 59 -2.66 -11.94 22.12
N LEU A 60 -1.71 -11.06 22.42
CA LEU A 60 -0.94 -11.15 23.68
C LEU A 60 -1.85 -11.08 24.91
N TYR A 61 -2.86 -10.20 24.87
CA TYR A 61 -3.82 -10.07 25.96
C TYR A 61 -4.73 -11.30 26.10
N THR A 62 -5.17 -11.89 25.00
CA THR A 62 -6.15 -13.00 24.99
C THR A 62 -5.52 -14.37 25.14
N THR A 63 -4.33 -14.59 24.56
CA THR A 63 -3.71 -15.91 24.42
C THR A 63 -2.36 -16.02 25.17
N GLY A 64 -1.79 -14.88 25.59
CA GLY A 64 -0.48 -14.78 26.24
C GLY A 64 0.68 -14.85 25.25
N GLU A 65 0.71 -15.88 24.39
CA GLU A 65 1.70 -16.01 23.31
C GLU A 65 0.99 -16.19 21.96
N PRO A 66 1.45 -15.54 20.89
CA PRO A 66 0.84 -15.67 19.58
C PRO A 66 1.15 -17.06 18.98
N THR A 67 0.12 -17.74 18.53
CA THR A 67 0.25 -19.03 17.83
C THR A 67 0.87 -18.83 16.43
N VAL A 68 1.43 -19.91 15.85
CA VAL A 68 1.99 -19.88 14.48
C VAL A 68 0.93 -19.41 13.46
N ARG A 69 -0.33 -19.78 13.64
CA ARG A 69 -1.43 -19.33 12.80
C ARG A 69 -1.66 -17.81 12.89
N GLN A 70 -1.65 -17.27 14.10
CA GLN A 70 -1.79 -15.83 14.33
C GLN A 70 -0.62 -15.06 13.72
N LEU A 71 0.61 -15.59 13.83
CA LEU A 71 1.78 -15.00 13.19
C LEU A 71 1.67 -15.04 11.65
N THR A 72 1.11 -16.11 11.08
CA THR A 72 0.86 -16.19 9.62
C THR A 72 -0.16 -15.13 9.19
N VAL A 73 -1.26 -14.98 9.93
CA VAL A 73 -2.27 -13.92 9.69
C VAL A 73 -1.63 -12.54 9.81
N PHE A 74 -0.81 -12.30 10.82
CA PHE A 74 -0.08 -11.04 11.02
C PHE A 74 0.82 -10.70 9.84
N PHE A 75 1.66 -11.65 9.43
CA PHE A 75 2.56 -11.51 8.30
C PHE A 75 1.79 -11.24 7.00
N THR A 76 0.72 -11.99 6.75
CA THR A 76 -0.11 -11.82 5.57
C THR A 76 -0.82 -10.47 5.57
N THR A 77 -1.33 -10.02 6.71
CA THR A 77 -1.93 -8.70 6.88
C THR A 77 -0.91 -7.58 6.58
N PHE A 78 0.31 -7.70 7.10
CA PHE A 78 1.39 -6.75 6.81
C PHE A 78 1.68 -6.64 5.31
N VAL A 79 1.81 -7.79 4.62
CA VAL A 79 2.08 -7.80 3.17
C VAL A 79 0.93 -7.17 2.39
N PHE A 80 -0.34 -7.46 2.73
CA PHE A 80 -1.48 -6.85 2.05
C PHE A 80 -1.65 -5.36 2.34
N LEU A 81 -1.28 -4.88 3.52
CA LEU A 81 -1.21 -3.44 3.79
C LEU A 81 -0.19 -2.75 2.87
N GLN A 82 0.99 -3.34 2.69
CA GLN A 82 2.00 -2.85 1.76
C GLN A 82 1.51 -2.91 0.30
N PHE A 83 0.87 -4.01 -0.07
CA PHE A 83 0.27 -4.19 -1.39
C PHE A 83 -0.71 -3.07 -1.72
N TRP A 84 -1.64 -2.77 -0.83
CA TRP A 84 -2.59 -1.67 -1.02
C TRP A 84 -1.93 -0.29 -0.98
N ASN A 85 -0.87 -0.14 -0.18
CA ASN A 85 -0.11 1.10 -0.13
C ASN A 85 0.57 1.42 -1.48
N LEU A 86 0.89 0.43 -2.28
CA LEU A 86 1.44 0.62 -3.63
C LEU A 86 0.45 1.35 -4.55
N PHE A 87 -0.85 1.02 -4.46
CA PHE A 87 -1.90 1.78 -5.15
C PHE A 87 -1.99 3.20 -4.65
N ASN A 88 -1.90 3.38 -3.33
CA ASN A 88 -1.91 4.70 -2.70
C ASN A 88 -0.73 5.57 -3.13
N ALA A 89 0.46 5.01 -3.24
CA ALA A 89 1.65 5.71 -3.69
C ALA A 89 1.50 6.19 -5.15
N LYS A 90 0.98 5.33 -6.03
CA LYS A 90 0.71 5.71 -7.41
C LYS A 90 -0.35 6.81 -7.53
N GLY A 91 -1.41 6.75 -6.73
CA GLY A 91 -2.43 7.79 -6.69
C GLY A 91 -1.92 9.15 -6.20
N PHE A 92 -0.78 9.20 -5.49
CA PHE A 92 -0.15 10.44 -5.06
C PHE A 92 0.56 11.19 -6.22
N GLU A 93 1.19 10.47 -7.14
CA GLU A 93 1.88 11.05 -8.29
C GLU A 93 0.92 11.57 -9.37
N ALA A 94 -0.25 10.97 -9.51
CA ALA A 94 -1.13 11.17 -10.65
C ALA A 94 -2.01 12.44 -10.59
N GLY A 95 -1.85 13.36 -9.65
CA GLY A 95 -2.64 14.59 -9.60
C GLY A 95 -4.16 14.35 -9.65
N CYS A 96 -4.92 15.19 -10.35
CA CYS A 96 -6.40 15.08 -10.45
C CYS A 96 -6.89 13.97 -11.41
N ALA A 97 -6.01 13.35 -12.20
CA ALA A 97 -6.36 12.41 -13.27
C ALA A 97 -6.01 10.93 -12.98
N ALA A 98 -5.80 10.56 -11.71
CA ALA A 98 -5.18 9.30 -11.31
C ALA A 98 -5.93 8.02 -11.69
N SER A 99 -7.24 8.06 -11.93
CA SER A 99 -8.04 6.84 -12.09
C SER A 99 -7.85 6.14 -13.45
N HIS A 100 -7.53 6.85 -14.51
CA HIS A 100 -7.44 6.28 -15.85
C HIS A 100 -6.10 5.59 -16.21
N GLY A 101 -4.99 5.93 -15.55
CA GLY A 101 -3.66 5.40 -15.89
C GLY A 101 -3.28 4.09 -15.17
N ILE A 102 -3.97 3.74 -14.09
CA ILE A 102 -3.57 2.62 -13.21
C ILE A 102 -3.79 1.26 -13.88
N VAL A 103 -4.91 1.09 -14.54
CA VAL A 103 -5.32 -0.19 -15.14
C VAL A 103 -4.57 -0.49 -16.45
N HIS A 104 -3.95 0.51 -17.07
CA HIS A 104 -3.33 0.38 -18.41
C HIS A 104 -1.86 -0.07 -18.40
N SER A 105 -1.16 -0.02 -17.27
CA SER A 105 0.23 -0.47 -17.18
C SER A 105 0.31 -1.98 -16.93
N ARG A 106 0.54 -2.76 -17.99
CA ARG A 106 0.69 -4.22 -17.92
C ARG A 106 1.79 -4.63 -16.94
N THR A 107 2.92 -3.93 -16.94
CA THR A 107 4.05 -4.21 -16.04
C THR A 107 3.66 -4.04 -14.58
N PHE A 108 2.93 -2.97 -14.23
CA PHE A 108 2.46 -2.74 -12.88
C PHE A 108 1.52 -3.86 -12.41
N LEU A 109 0.55 -4.25 -13.25
CA LEU A 109 -0.37 -5.37 -12.95
C LEU A 109 0.36 -6.70 -12.80
N THR A 110 1.37 -6.96 -13.66
CA THR A 110 2.18 -8.18 -13.57
C THR A 110 2.93 -8.26 -12.24
N VAL A 111 3.53 -7.16 -11.79
CA VAL A 111 4.24 -7.14 -10.50
C VAL A 111 3.27 -7.31 -9.34
N LEU A 112 2.10 -6.69 -9.38
CA LEU A 112 1.06 -6.91 -8.37
C LEU A 112 0.62 -8.38 -8.30
N ALA A 113 0.40 -8.99 -9.46
CA ALA A 113 0.05 -10.41 -9.54
C ALA A 113 1.18 -11.30 -8.99
N LEU A 114 2.44 -10.97 -9.29
CA LEU A 114 3.61 -11.66 -8.76
C LEU A 114 3.71 -11.56 -7.23
N ILE A 115 3.46 -10.38 -6.66
CA ILE A 115 3.46 -10.18 -5.20
C ILE A 115 2.33 -11.01 -4.55
N ALA A 116 1.12 -10.95 -5.11
CA ALA A 116 -0.03 -11.69 -4.57
C ALA A 116 0.17 -13.21 -4.68
N LEU A 117 0.66 -13.68 -5.82
CA LEU A 117 0.97 -15.10 -6.04
C LEU A 117 2.11 -15.57 -5.14
N GLY A 118 3.18 -14.79 -5.01
CA GLY A 118 4.30 -15.08 -4.13
C GLY A 118 3.87 -15.19 -2.67
N GLN A 119 3.02 -14.28 -2.21
CA GLN A 119 2.45 -14.34 -0.85
C GLN A 119 1.59 -15.58 -0.64
N TRP A 120 0.74 -15.91 -1.60
CA TRP A 120 -0.07 -17.14 -1.54
C TRP A 120 0.81 -18.39 -1.47
N LEU A 121 1.83 -18.49 -2.35
CA LEU A 121 2.77 -19.60 -2.34
C LEU A 121 3.53 -19.72 -1.01
N ILE A 122 3.98 -18.61 -0.44
CA ILE A 122 4.70 -18.61 0.85
C ILE A 122 3.78 -19.12 1.97
N VAL A 123 2.53 -18.71 1.99
CA VAL A 123 1.58 -19.13 3.03
C VAL A 123 1.17 -20.59 2.88
N GLU A 124 0.88 -21.05 1.66
CA GLU A 124 0.37 -22.41 1.43
C GLU A 124 1.48 -23.48 1.38
N LEU A 125 2.64 -23.14 0.79
CA LEU A 125 3.73 -24.08 0.57
C LEU A 125 4.94 -23.84 1.46
N GLY A 126 5.01 -22.70 2.15
CA GLY A 126 6.17 -22.28 2.93
C GLY A 126 6.43 -23.14 4.19
N GLY A 127 5.38 -23.65 4.81
CA GLY A 127 5.44 -24.61 5.91
C GLY A 127 6.51 -24.32 6.95
N GLU A 128 7.39 -25.26 7.20
CA GLU A 128 8.47 -25.16 8.19
C GLU A 128 9.53 -24.10 7.85
N VAL A 129 9.79 -23.88 6.56
CA VAL A 129 10.84 -22.93 6.09
C VAL A 129 10.50 -21.50 6.49
N PHE A 130 9.24 -21.11 6.32
CA PHE A 130 8.76 -19.75 6.65
C PHE A 130 7.97 -19.71 7.96
N ARG A 131 7.84 -20.83 8.65
CA ARG A 131 6.99 -20.97 9.85
C ARG A 131 5.58 -20.46 9.60
N THR A 132 5.01 -20.80 8.44
CA THR A 132 3.65 -20.47 8.06
C THR A 132 2.76 -21.70 8.08
N VAL A 133 1.46 -21.49 8.29
CA VAL A 133 0.45 -22.54 8.19
C VAL A 133 -0.57 -22.13 7.14
N PRO A 134 -1.11 -23.07 6.36
CA PRO A 134 -2.15 -22.79 5.38
C PRO A 134 -3.33 -22.06 6.02
N LEU A 135 -3.79 -20.98 5.40
CA LEU A 135 -4.92 -20.19 5.85
C LEU A 135 -6.21 -20.65 5.16
N SER A 136 -7.32 -20.61 5.89
CA SER A 136 -8.64 -20.87 5.31
C SER A 136 -9.06 -19.74 4.35
N TRP A 137 -9.92 -20.05 3.38
CA TRP A 137 -10.47 -19.06 2.45
C TRP A 137 -11.20 -17.91 3.15
N GLN A 138 -11.80 -18.19 4.30
CA GLN A 138 -12.42 -17.16 5.12
C GLN A 138 -11.41 -16.18 5.69
N GLU A 139 -10.26 -16.67 6.18
CA GLU A 139 -9.19 -15.82 6.70
C GLU A 139 -8.58 -14.95 5.57
N TRP A 140 -8.36 -15.53 4.39
CA TRP A 140 -7.95 -14.77 3.21
C TRP A 140 -8.94 -13.66 2.88
N ALA A 141 -10.25 -13.95 2.85
CA ALA A 141 -11.29 -12.99 2.57
C ALA A 141 -11.31 -11.86 3.62
N TRP A 142 -11.17 -12.19 4.90
CA TRP A 142 -11.10 -11.19 5.97
C TRP A 142 -9.86 -10.30 5.86
N ILE A 143 -8.67 -10.88 5.62
CA ILE A 143 -7.42 -10.13 5.48
C ILE A 143 -7.52 -9.17 4.30
N VAL A 144 -7.90 -9.67 3.13
CA VAL A 144 -8.02 -8.85 1.91
C VAL A 144 -9.10 -7.76 2.09
N GLY A 145 -10.26 -8.12 2.66
CA GLY A 145 -11.36 -7.19 2.89
C GLY A 145 -10.98 -6.08 3.89
N LEU A 146 -10.42 -6.43 5.04
CA LEU A 146 -10.03 -5.46 6.05
C LEU A 146 -8.93 -4.52 5.57
N THR A 147 -7.89 -5.07 4.94
CA THR A 147 -6.77 -4.27 4.42
C THR A 147 -7.20 -3.36 3.25
N SER A 148 -8.12 -3.81 2.39
CA SER A 148 -8.69 -2.97 1.32
C SER A 148 -9.49 -1.80 1.85
N LEU A 149 -10.25 -1.97 2.93
CA LEU A 149 -10.98 -0.88 3.58
C LEU A 149 -10.05 0.20 4.11
N ILE A 150 -8.90 -0.18 4.68
CA ILE A 150 -7.89 0.78 5.14
C ILE A 150 -7.33 1.59 3.97
N ALA A 151 -7.08 0.94 2.84
CA ALA A 151 -6.62 1.61 1.62
C ALA A 151 -7.67 2.58 1.07
N LEU A 152 -8.92 2.14 0.96
CA LEU A 152 -10.03 2.97 0.50
C LEU A 152 -10.30 4.15 1.44
N GLY A 153 -10.20 3.96 2.75
CA GLY A 153 -10.29 5.03 3.74
C GLY A 153 -9.21 6.10 3.53
N GLY A 154 -7.98 5.68 3.25
CA GLY A 154 -6.87 6.59 2.91
C GLY A 154 -7.12 7.37 1.63
N GLU A 155 -7.71 6.76 0.61
CA GLU A 155 -8.10 7.44 -0.63
C GLU A 155 -9.27 8.40 -0.44
N ALA A 156 -10.28 8.01 0.30
CA ALA A 156 -11.43 8.86 0.60
C ALA A 156 -11.01 10.15 1.34
N ILE A 157 -10.15 10.04 2.34
CA ILE A 157 -9.61 11.21 3.07
C ILE A 157 -8.81 12.13 2.11
N ARG A 158 -8.04 11.55 1.20
CA ARG A 158 -7.29 12.33 0.20
C ARG A 158 -8.21 13.00 -0.80
N ALA A 159 -9.22 12.31 -1.29
CA ALA A 159 -10.20 12.86 -2.23
C ALA A 159 -10.97 14.04 -1.62
N LEU A 160 -11.36 13.93 -0.35
CA LEU A 160 -12.00 15.02 0.38
C LEU A 160 -11.07 16.24 0.54
N ARG A 161 -9.81 16.05 0.89
CA ARG A 161 -8.83 17.12 1.00
C ARG A 161 -8.55 17.80 -0.35
N ARG A 162 -8.51 17.04 -1.46
CA ARG A 162 -8.33 17.58 -2.82
C ARG A 162 -9.49 18.47 -3.24
N ARG A 163 -10.73 18.08 -2.95
CA ARG A 163 -11.93 18.91 -3.25
C ARG A 163 -11.86 20.27 -2.54
N GLN A 164 -11.38 20.33 -1.31
CA GLN A 164 -11.19 21.59 -0.58
C GLN A 164 -10.13 22.48 -1.23
N THR A 165 -9.05 21.91 -1.75
CA THR A 165 -7.96 22.66 -2.36
C THR A 165 -8.30 23.18 -3.77
N CYS A 166 -9.05 22.42 -4.57
CA CYS A 166 -9.54 22.86 -5.88
C CYS A 166 -10.58 23.99 -5.73
N SER A 167 -11.50 23.88 -4.77
CA SER A 167 -12.52 24.94 -4.52
C SER A 167 -11.90 26.29 -4.12
N CYS A 168 -10.77 26.31 -3.43
CA CYS A 168 -10.06 27.56 -3.10
C CYS A 168 -9.28 28.15 -4.29
N ARG A 169 -9.04 27.40 -5.36
CA ARG A 169 -8.31 27.87 -6.55
C ARG A 169 -9.23 28.49 -7.58
N ASP A 170 -10.47 28.05 -7.67
CA ASP A 170 -11.51 28.62 -8.54
C ASP A 170 -12.15 29.90 -7.96
N ALA A 171 -11.90 30.19 -6.67
CA ALA A 171 -12.40 31.38 -5.98
C ALA A 171 -11.40 32.57 -5.98
N ARG A 172 -10.28 32.48 -6.71
CA ARG A 172 -9.31 33.56 -6.93
C ARG A 172 -9.14 33.87 -8.41
#